data_55e0295e8de96c23ec8d50a4d7e26827
#
_entry.id   55e0295e8de96c23ec8d50a4d7e26827
#
_cell.length_a   1.000
_cell.length_b   1.000
_cell.length_c   1.000
_cell.angle_alpha   90.00
_cell.angle_beta   90.00
_cell.angle_gamma   90.00
#
_symmetry.space_group_name_H-M   'P 1'
#
loop_
_entity.id
_entity.type
_entity.pdbx_description
1 polymer ?
#
loop_
_entity_poly.entity_id
_entity_poly.type
_entity_poly.pdbx_seq_one_letter_code
_entity_poly.pdbx_strand_id
1 'polypeptide(L)'
;MSVYLSRRTMIQTAGLAALAGPMSGAGTPEPRFEGKDTPKICLATGDAGGGFGSGGRGGAPGGAAAQSAGAAPAGNQPPAQNPPAGAAPGTPALSPQEANARRIKQLGVNYVLSGGPRIPWDETALKTMMDTQKSYGLTLGNLMIQGFNNAIYGHQGRDEEIDRVIQSIHAVGKVGLPVVEYNWYAHRATEGYFEEFDDVRTGAGWTGFDYELVHTPGRAYMARLSDAESTMKFKDLPPLANEGAHTLDEMWATITYFLKRVIPEAEKAGVRLALHPNDPPAPVSRGSQQIMSSVEGWKHLIEIVRSPANGITFDCGVTREMGHNPVEVAAYFASRDRINHVHFRNVRVKKPYERYSEVFIDEGENNMFAVMKELVKHKYTRLIYPEHPRALDYDRERGRIGGYPGGGGYASFAFQVGYTRAMLQAALAS
;
A
#
# COMPACT_ATOMS: atom_id res chain seq x y z
N MET A 1 28.19 -57.67 5.13
CA MET A 1 26.74 -57.67 4.80
C MET A 1 26.14 -56.37 5.31
N SER A 2 25.90 -55.41 4.41
CA SER A 2 25.29 -54.10 4.74
C SER A 2 23.78 -54.23 4.51
N VAL A 3 23.00 -54.05 5.56
CA VAL A 3 21.53 -54.12 5.50
C VAL A 3 21.03 -52.72 5.12
N TYR A 4 20.58 -52.53 3.89
CA TYR A 4 19.87 -51.35 3.44
C TYR A 4 18.43 -51.39 3.97
N LEU A 5 18.10 -50.55 4.94
CA LEU A 5 16.73 -50.33 5.36
C LEU A 5 16.04 -49.37 4.36
N SER A 6 14.89 -49.73 3.82
CA SER A 6 14.14 -48.98 2.85
C SER A 6 13.50 -47.72 3.48
N ARG A 7 13.37 -46.63 2.72
CA ARG A 7 12.73 -45.35 3.15
C ARG A 7 11.31 -45.51 3.72
N ARG A 8 10.61 -46.59 3.40
CA ARG A 8 9.27 -46.90 3.94
C ARG A 8 9.29 -47.35 5.41
N THR A 9 10.33 -47.98 5.87
CA THR A 9 10.42 -48.46 7.26
C THR A 9 10.77 -47.33 8.23
N MET A 10 11.42 -46.23 7.76
CA MET A 10 11.72 -45.04 8.60
C MET A 10 10.50 -44.19 8.91
N ILE A 11 9.48 -44.23 8.06
CA ILE A 11 8.27 -43.38 8.26
C ILE A 11 7.29 -44.06 9.24
N GLN A 12 7.33 -45.35 9.41
CA GLN A 12 6.43 -46.07 10.31
C GLN A 12 6.88 -46.11 11.78
N THR A 13 8.14 -45.81 12.07
CA THR A 13 8.64 -45.78 13.46
C THR A 13 8.64 -44.41 14.11
N ALA A 14 8.40 -43.33 13.35
CA ALA A 14 8.28 -41.97 13.88
C ALA A 14 6.82 -41.55 14.23
N GLY A 15 5.86 -42.45 14.03
CA GLY A 15 4.43 -42.11 14.07
C GLY A 15 3.67 -42.45 15.36
N LEU A 16 4.33 -42.93 16.44
CA LEU A 16 3.60 -43.50 17.58
C LEU A 16 3.97 -42.95 18.97
N ALA A 17 4.50 -41.77 19.07
CA ALA A 17 4.79 -41.12 20.36
C ALA A 17 4.15 -39.73 20.54
N ALA A 18 3.05 -39.45 19.88
CA ALA A 18 2.29 -38.21 20.10
C ALA A 18 0.79 -38.49 20.23
N LEU A 19 0.39 -39.14 21.31
CA LEU A 19 -1.00 -39.24 21.69
C LEU A 19 -1.20 -38.87 23.16
N ALA A 20 -2.10 -37.89 23.32
CA ALA A 20 -2.91 -37.59 24.49
C ALA A 20 -2.29 -36.78 25.65
N GLY A 21 -2.24 -35.47 25.46
CA GLY A 21 -2.54 -34.54 26.54
C GLY A 21 -3.81 -33.76 26.18
N PRO A 22 -4.66 -33.32 27.14
CA PRO A 22 -5.85 -32.58 26.84
C PRO A 22 -5.46 -31.26 26.19
N MET A 23 -5.93 -30.99 24.97
CA MET A 23 -5.86 -29.66 24.34
C MET A 23 -6.80 -28.72 25.10
N SER A 24 -6.31 -28.15 26.18
CA SER A 24 -6.86 -26.91 26.72
C SER A 24 -6.68 -25.85 25.63
N GLY A 25 -7.76 -25.12 25.30
CA GLY A 25 -7.79 -24.10 24.26
C GLY A 25 -6.76 -23.00 24.47
N ALA A 26 -5.53 -23.24 24.10
CA ALA A 26 -4.54 -22.22 23.89
C ALA A 26 -4.84 -21.62 22.52
N GLY A 27 -5.27 -20.36 22.50
CA GLY A 27 -5.31 -19.56 21.28
C GLY A 27 -4.00 -19.74 20.52
N THR A 28 -4.05 -19.78 19.19
CA THR A 28 -2.85 -19.84 18.35
C THR A 28 -1.84 -18.82 18.90
N PRO A 29 -0.63 -19.25 19.31
CA PRO A 29 0.35 -18.31 19.85
C PRO A 29 0.61 -17.23 18.81
N GLU A 30 0.47 -15.97 19.21
CA GLU A 30 0.87 -14.87 18.34
C GLU A 30 2.32 -15.08 17.89
N PRO A 31 2.63 -14.75 16.64
CA PRO A 31 4.01 -14.83 16.17
C PRO A 31 4.91 -14.04 17.13
N ARG A 32 5.95 -14.65 17.67
CA ARG A 32 6.81 -14.09 18.72
C ARG A 32 7.46 -12.73 18.37
N PHE A 33 7.40 -12.33 17.08
CA PHE A 33 8.00 -11.10 16.56
C PHE A 33 7.00 -9.96 16.37
N GLU A 34 5.68 -10.19 16.38
CA GLU A 34 4.65 -9.15 16.32
C GLU A 34 3.99 -8.96 17.69
N GLY A 35 4.76 -8.41 18.62
CA GLY A 35 4.30 -8.07 19.97
C GLY A 35 3.72 -6.66 20.04
N LYS A 36 3.25 -6.28 21.24
CA LYS A 36 2.70 -4.94 21.50
C LYS A 36 3.66 -3.82 21.10
N ASP A 37 4.96 -4.01 21.33
CA ASP A 37 6.00 -2.99 21.20
C ASP A 37 6.88 -3.17 19.94
N THR A 38 6.41 -3.92 18.96
CA THR A 38 7.13 -4.19 17.71
C THR A 38 6.32 -3.74 16.49
N PRO A 39 6.97 -3.51 15.33
CA PRO A 39 6.27 -3.31 14.07
C PRO A 39 5.34 -4.46 13.71
N LYS A 40 4.28 -4.19 12.95
CA LYS A 40 3.32 -5.18 12.47
C LYS A 40 3.31 -5.21 10.96
N ILE A 41 3.46 -6.39 10.37
CA ILE A 41 3.36 -6.55 8.92
C ILE A 41 1.87 -6.56 8.53
N CYS A 42 1.51 -5.77 7.53
CA CYS A 42 0.14 -5.72 7.03
C CYS A 42 0.08 -5.92 5.51
N LEU A 43 -1.12 -6.22 5.02
CA LEU A 43 -1.47 -6.20 3.61
C LEU A 43 -2.75 -5.36 3.41
N ALA A 44 -2.98 -4.88 2.20
CA ALA A 44 -4.28 -4.31 1.87
C ALA A 44 -5.34 -5.41 1.77
N THR A 45 -6.56 -5.10 2.15
CA THR A 45 -7.68 -6.07 2.16
C THR A 45 -7.97 -6.71 0.80
N GLY A 46 -7.46 -6.16 -0.31
CA GLY A 46 -7.59 -6.68 -1.68
C GLY A 46 -6.41 -7.51 -2.18
N ASP A 47 -5.25 -7.47 -1.54
CA ASP A 47 -3.98 -7.93 -2.10
C ASP A 47 -3.91 -9.43 -2.42
N ALA A 48 -4.57 -10.25 -1.65
CA ALA A 48 -4.59 -11.70 -1.87
C ALA A 48 -5.77 -12.19 -2.74
N GLY A 49 -6.61 -11.28 -3.22
CA GLY A 49 -7.86 -11.62 -3.93
C GLY A 49 -7.70 -11.90 -5.41
N GLY A 50 -6.70 -11.35 -6.07
CA GLY A 50 -6.50 -11.50 -7.51
C GLY A 50 -7.60 -10.88 -8.39
N GLY A 51 -8.35 -9.95 -7.85
CA GLY A 51 -9.27 -9.08 -8.58
C GLY A 51 -9.06 -7.67 -8.08
N PHE A 52 -9.30 -6.68 -8.91
CA PHE A 52 -9.29 -5.29 -8.51
C PHE A 52 -10.14 -5.13 -7.24
N GLY A 53 -9.50 -5.10 -6.08
CA GLY A 53 -10.17 -4.59 -4.90
C GLY A 53 -10.54 -3.15 -5.22
N SER A 54 -11.84 -2.87 -5.29
CA SER A 54 -12.40 -1.53 -5.36
C SER A 54 -12.18 -0.75 -4.06
N GLY A 55 -11.14 -1.09 -3.32
CA GLY A 55 -10.59 -0.34 -2.21
C GLY A 55 -9.62 0.69 -2.76
N GLY A 56 -10.14 1.89 -3.01
CA GLY A 56 -9.47 2.98 -3.67
C GLY A 56 -8.09 3.30 -3.13
N ARG A 57 -7.07 2.91 -3.85
CA ARG A 57 -5.86 3.69 -3.91
C ARG A 57 -6.11 4.79 -4.92
N GLY A 58 -6.07 6.00 -4.46
CA GLY A 58 -6.28 7.25 -5.14
C GLY A 58 -6.33 7.19 -6.66
N GLY A 59 -7.47 6.86 -7.22
CA GLY A 59 -7.81 7.31 -8.54
C GLY A 59 -7.95 8.81 -8.46
N ALA A 60 -7.24 9.54 -9.30
CA ALA A 60 -7.44 10.96 -9.45
C ALA A 60 -8.95 11.23 -9.63
N PRO A 61 -9.49 12.25 -8.98
CA PRO A 61 -10.87 12.67 -9.20
C PRO A 61 -10.96 13.31 -10.57
N GLY A 62 -11.31 12.51 -11.54
CA GLY A 62 -11.62 12.99 -12.87
C GLY A 62 -13.12 12.91 -13.09
N GLY A 63 -13.76 14.08 -13.19
CA GLY A 63 -14.93 14.30 -14.00
C GLY A 63 -16.26 13.68 -13.57
N ALA A 64 -17.23 14.53 -13.48
CA ALA A 64 -18.65 14.32 -13.30
C ALA A 64 -19.22 13.11 -14.07
N ALA A 65 -20.24 12.51 -13.46
CA ALA A 65 -21.08 11.47 -13.99
C ALA A 65 -21.58 11.78 -15.39
N ALA A 66 -21.28 10.94 -16.36
CA ALA A 66 -22.09 10.80 -17.57
C ALA A 66 -22.77 9.43 -17.51
N GLN A 67 -24.07 9.48 -17.37
CA GLN A 67 -24.99 8.36 -17.60
C GLN A 67 -24.96 7.96 -19.07
N SER A 68 -25.08 6.71 -19.30
CA SER A 68 -25.89 6.02 -20.34
C SER A 68 -25.15 4.91 -21.04
N ALA A 69 -25.62 3.70 -20.78
CA ALA A 69 -26.31 2.82 -21.74
C ALA A 69 -25.50 2.48 -23.02
N GLY A 70 -25.08 1.21 -23.06
CA GLY A 70 -24.64 0.54 -24.24
C GLY A 70 -24.19 -0.87 -23.88
N ALA A 71 -25.13 -1.85 -24.00
CA ALA A 71 -24.82 -3.26 -23.88
C ALA A 71 -23.82 -3.66 -24.98
N ALA A 72 -22.62 -4.07 -24.57
CA ALA A 72 -21.67 -4.74 -25.43
C ALA A 72 -22.05 -6.24 -25.53
N PRO A 73 -21.83 -6.88 -26.69
CA PRO A 73 -22.24 -8.27 -26.90
C PRO A 73 -21.39 -9.22 -26.05
N ALA A 74 -22.09 -10.29 -25.61
CA ALA A 74 -21.49 -11.39 -24.86
C ALA A 74 -20.37 -12.05 -25.68
N GLY A 75 -19.12 -11.75 -25.28
CA GLY A 75 -17.94 -12.41 -25.78
C GLY A 75 -17.31 -13.27 -24.69
N ASN A 76 -17.31 -14.58 -24.92
CA ASN A 76 -16.58 -15.66 -24.26
C ASN A 76 -16.16 -15.41 -22.79
N GLN A 77 -17.00 -15.84 -21.86
CA GLN A 77 -16.56 -16.13 -20.50
C GLN A 77 -15.52 -17.26 -20.56
N PRO A 78 -14.37 -17.10 -19.90
CA PRO A 78 -13.48 -18.25 -19.70
C PRO A 78 -14.23 -19.34 -18.94
N PRO A 79 -13.94 -20.63 -19.19
CA PRO A 79 -14.63 -21.73 -18.55
C PRO A 79 -14.53 -21.63 -17.02
N ALA A 80 -15.66 -21.90 -16.36
CA ALA A 80 -15.74 -21.92 -14.90
C ALA A 80 -14.57 -22.73 -14.32
N GLN A 81 -13.73 -22.08 -13.55
CA GLN A 81 -12.58 -22.75 -12.91
C GLN A 81 -13.13 -23.77 -11.91
N ASN A 82 -12.68 -25.02 -12.02
CA ASN A 82 -12.96 -26.05 -11.05
C ASN A 82 -12.61 -25.56 -9.63
N PRO A 83 -13.39 -25.89 -8.60
CA PRO A 83 -13.05 -25.55 -7.24
C PRO A 83 -11.65 -26.11 -6.89
N PRO A 84 -10.86 -25.41 -6.07
CA PRO A 84 -9.53 -25.88 -5.72
C PRO A 84 -9.60 -27.28 -5.14
N ALA A 85 -8.78 -28.20 -5.65
CA ALA A 85 -8.66 -29.56 -5.16
C ALA A 85 -8.32 -29.52 -3.67
N GLY A 86 -9.23 -30.01 -2.82
CA GLY A 86 -9.03 -30.08 -1.36
C GLY A 86 -10.18 -29.58 -0.50
N ALA A 87 -11.26 -29.06 -1.06
CA ALA A 87 -12.47 -28.78 -0.28
C ALA A 87 -13.22 -30.11 -0.02
N ALA A 88 -13.51 -30.40 1.24
CA ALA A 88 -14.38 -31.54 1.58
C ALA A 88 -15.75 -31.36 0.93
N PRO A 89 -16.38 -32.46 0.43
CA PRO A 89 -17.73 -32.38 -0.15
C PRO A 89 -18.71 -31.77 0.84
N GLY A 90 -19.42 -30.71 0.44
CA GLY A 90 -20.44 -30.04 1.27
C GLY A 90 -19.96 -28.77 2.02
N THR A 91 -18.71 -28.35 1.88
CA THR A 91 -18.29 -27.06 2.44
C THR A 91 -18.87 -25.90 1.58
N PRO A 92 -19.62 -24.96 2.17
CA PRO A 92 -20.10 -23.79 1.42
C PRO A 92 -18.95 -23.04 0.77
N ALA A 93 -19.14 -22.59 -0.47
CA ALA A 93 -18.15 -21.78 -1.14
C ALA A 93 -17.93 -20.46 -0.35
N LEU A 94 -16.68 -20.14 -0.02
CA LEU A 94 -16.32 -18.89 0.65
C LEU A 94 -16.69 -17.71 -0.24
N SER A 95 -17.18 -16.63 0.36
CA SER A 95 -17.29 -15.36 -0.35
C SER A 95 -15.89 -14.89 -0.83
N PRO A 96 -15.80 -14.07 -1.87
CA PRO A 96 -14.52 -13.54 -2.35
C PRO A 96 -13.71 -12.84 -1.24
N GLN A 97 -14.39 -12.12 -0.35
CA GLN A 97 -13.76 -11.43 0.78
C GLN A 97 -13.20 -12.42 1.81
N GLU A 98 -13.97 -13.45 2.20
CA GLU A 98 -13.48 -14.51 3.10
C GLU A 98 -12.31 -15.28 2.49
N ALA A 99 -12.40 -15.62 1.20
CA ALA A 99 -11.31 -16.31 0.51
C ALA A 99 -10.02 -15.47 0.49
N ASN A 100 -10.14 -14.17 0.29
CA ASN A 100 -9.03 -13.23 0.34
C ASN A 100 -8.45 -13.12 1.75
N ALA A 101 -9.28 -12.88 2.75
CA ALA A 101 -8.85 -12.81 4.15
C ALA A 101 -8.16 -14.11 4.60
N ARG A 102 -8.69 -15.27 4.20
CA ARG A 102 -8.04 -16.56 4.45
C ARG A 102 -6.64 -16.65 3.84
N ARG A 103 -6.45 -16.18 2.61
CA ARG A 103 -5.14 -16.14 1.96
C ARG A 103 -4.16 -15.23 2.69
N ILE A 104 -4.60 -14.05 3.12
CA ILE A 104 -3.80 -13.13 3.95
C ILE A 104 -3.36 -13.84 5.24
N LYS A 105 -4.28 -14.52 5.93
CA LYS A 105 -3.96 -15.30 7.14
C LYS A 105 -2.97 -16.43 6.87
N GLN A 106 -3.05 -17.09 5.71
CA GLN A 106 -2.12 -18.17 5.32
C GLN A 106 -0.69 -17.66 5.11
N LEU A 107 -0.51 -16.36 4.77
CA LEU A 107 0.80 -15.71 4.77
C LEU A 107 1.29 -15.36 6.19
N GLY A 108 0.51 -15.65 7.23
CA GLY A 108 0.81 -15.30 8.61
C GLY A 108 0.63 -13.82 8.93
N VAL A 109 -0.12 -13.09 8.12
CA VAL A 109 -0.43 -11.67 8.33
C VAL A 109 -1.71 -11.55 9.16
N ASN A 110 -1.67 -10.71 10.21
CA ASN A 110 -2.78 -10.47 11.11
C ASN A 110 -3.38 -9.07 10.99
N TYR A 111 -2.70 -8.17 10.31
CA TYR A 111 -3.10 -6.77 10.20
C TYR A 111 -3.38 -6.41 8.75
N VAL A 112 -4.40 -5.56 8.57
CA VAL A 112 -4.78 -5.08 7.23
C VAL A 112 -4.97 -3.57 7.22
N LEU A 113 -4.81 -3.01 6.03
CA LEU A 113 -5.20 -1.66 5.67
C LEU A 113 -6.25 -1.69 4.56
N SER A 114 -7.00 -0.60 4.39
CA SER A 114 -8.02 -0.49 3.34
C SER A 114 -8.25 0.96 2.91
N GLY A 115 -8.93 1.16 1.80
CA GLY A 115 -9.58 2.42 1.51
C GLY A 115 -10.74 2.67 2.46
N GLY A 116 -10.91 3.92 2.89
CA GLY A 116 -12.06 4.32 3.66
C GLY A 116 -13.30 4.55 2.80
N PRO A 117 -14.50 4.62 3.39
CA PRO A 117 -15.71 4.97 2.68
C PRO A 117 -15.71 6.45 2.22
N ARG A 118 -16.79 6.91 1.60
CA ARG A 118 -16.95 8.34 1.28
C ARG A 118 -17.08 9.14 2.59
N ILE A 119 -16.38 10.27 2.66
CA ILE A 119 -16.49 11.20 3.80
C ILE A 119 -17.83 11.96 3.80
N PRO A 120 -18.39 12.34 4.97
CA PRO A 120 -17.84 12.06 6.30
C PRO A 120 -18.03 10.61 6.71
N TRP A 121 -17.08 10.06 7.46
CA TRP A 121 -17.19 8.72 8.04
C TRP A 121 -18.05 8.76 9.31
N ASP A 122 -18.78 7.69 9.55
CA ASP A 122 -19.53 7.48 10.78
C ASP A 122 -19.04 6.25 11.56
N GLU A 123 -19.29 6.26 12.87
CA GLU A 123 -18.83 5.22 13.78
C GLU A 123 -19.40 3.83 13.44
N THR A 124 -20.65 3.75 12.98
CA THR A 124 -21.32 2.49 12.67
C THR A 124 -20.68 1.83 11.45
N ALA A 125 -20.45 2.60 10.39
CA ALA A 125 -19.78 2.11 9.18
C ALA A 125 -18.36 1.64 9.47
N LEU A 126 -17.58 2.43 10.21
CA LEU A 126 -16.21 2.08 10.60
C LEU A 126 -16.20 0.81 11.48
N LYS A 127 -17.07 0.74 12.48
CA LYS A 127 -17.19 -0.43 13.34
C LYS A 127 -17.54 -1.68 12.54
N THR A 128 -18.48 -1.56 11.59
CA THR A 128 -18.84 -2.66 10.70
C THR A 128 -17.64 -3.15 9.88
N MET A 129 -16.82 -2.24 9.34
CA MET A 129 -15.59 -2.60 8.64
C MET A 129 -14.61 -3.33 9.55
N MET A 130 -14.38 -2.83 10.76
CA MET A 130 -13.48 -3.43 11.74
C MET A 130 -13.97 -4.80 12.19
N ASP A 131 -15.26 -4.94 12.54
CA ASP A 131 -15.88 -6.20 12.98
C ASP A 131 -15.86 -7.25 11.85
N THR A 132 -16.05 -6.83 10.59
CA THR A 132 -15.91 -7.71 9.43
C THR A 132 -14.50 -8.27 9.33
N GLN A 133 -13.45 -7.44 9.41
CA GLN A 133 -12.08 -7.93 9.39
C GLN A 133 -11.78 -8.81 10.61
N LYS A 134 -12.28 -8.43 11.78
CA LYS A 134 -12.14 -9.21 13.03
C LYS A 134 -12.79 -10.59 12.92
N SER A 135 -13.93 -10.72 12.24
CA SER A 135 -14.58 -12.02 12.01
C SER A 135 -13.72 -12.98 11.19
N TYR A 136 -12.82 -12.43 10.37
CA TYR A 136 -11.81 -13.19 9.60
C TYR A 136 -10.49 -13.40 10.37
N GLY A 137 -10.41 -12.95 11.62
CA GLY A 137 -9.19 -13.00 12.43
C GLY A 137 -8.13 -11.97 12.01
N LEU A 138 -8.55 -10.87 11.37
CA LEU A 138 -7.70 -9.76 10.94
C LEU A 138 -7.99 -8.51 11.76
N THR A 139 -6.98 -7.66 11.93
CA THR A 139 -7.11 -6.35 12.59
C THR A 139 -6.94 -5.25 11.56
N LEU A 140 -7.95 -4.42 11.37
CA LEU A 140 -7.87 -3.22 10.55
C LEU A 140 -7.12 -2.14 11.33
N GLY A 141 -5.99 -1.66 10.80
CA GLY A 141 -5.12 -0.72 11.51
C GLY A 141 -4.83 0.59 10.78
N ASN A 142 -5.24 0.73 9.53
CA ASN A 142 -5.08 1.95 8.73
C ASN A 142 -6.19 2.06 7.68
N LEU A 143 -6.73 3.26 7.48
CA LEU A 143 -7.66 3.58 6.40
C LEU A 143 -7.17 4.79 5.60
N MET A 144 -7.23 4.68 4.27
CA MET A 144 -6.97 5.80 3.35
C MET A 144 -8.21 6.70 3.28
N ILE A 145 -8.06 7.98 3.62
CA ILE A 145 -9.12 8.99 3.47
C ILE A 145 -8.91 9.80 2.18
N GLN A 146 -10.00 10.11 1.50
CA GLN A 146 -10.01 10.86 0.25
C GLN A 146 -11.36 11.58 0.06
N GLY A 147 -11.50 12.39 -1.00
CA GLY A 147 -12.74 13.10 -1.31
C GLY A 147 -12.77 14.53 -0.77
N PHE A 148 -11.58 15.19 -0.72
CA PHE A 148 -11.41 16.58 -0.30
C PHE A 148 -10.57 17.40 -1.31
N ASN A 149 -10.92 17.29 -2.58
CA ASN A 149 -10.16 17.91 -3.67
C ASN A 149 -10.19 19.44 -3.62
N ASN A 150 -11.33 20.04 -3.22
CA ASN A 150 -11.40 21.48 -3.07
C ASN A 150 -10.40 21.96 -2.01
N ALA A 151 -10.15 21.16 -0.97
CA ALA A 151 -9.11 21.49 0.01
C ALA A 151 -7.70 21.41 -0.60
N ILE A 152 -7.43 20.40 -1.46
CA ILE A 152 -6.14 20.23 -2.13
C ILE A 152 -5.86 21.42 -3.07
N TYR A 153 -6.83 21.81 -3.88
CA TYR A 153 -6.67 22.87 -4.88
C TYR A 153 -6.96 24.28 -4.35
N GLY A 154 -7.48 24.40 -3.13
CA GLY A 154 -7.86 25.69 -2.55
C GLY A 154 -9.15 26.28 -3.13
N HIS A 155 -10.02 25.46 -3.71
CA HIS A 155 -11.26 25.85 -4.34
C HIS A 155 -12.36 26.18 -3.32
N GLN A 156 -13.45 26.80 -3.80
CA GLN A 156 -14.67 26.99 -3.02
C GLN A 156 -15.21 25.63 -2.57
N GLY A 157 -15.68 25.53 -1.32
CA GLY A 157 -16.13 24.28 -0.69
C GLY A 157 -15.04 23.55 0.07
N ARG A 158 -13.81 24.08 0.11
CA ARG A 158 -12.69 23.48 0.87
C ARG A 158 -12.98 23.35 2.36
N ASP A 159 -13.68 24.32 2.94
CA ASP A 159 -13.96 24.33 4.38
C ASP A 159 -14.95 23.26 4.76
N GLU A 160 -15.98 23.05 3.95
CA GLU A 160 -16.94 21.97 4.12
C GLU A 160 -16.30 20.59 3.95
N GLU A 161 -15.32 20.46 3.04
CA GLU A 161 -14.55 19.22 2.90
C GLU A 161 -13.66 18.95 4.11
N ILE A 162 -12.98 19.98 4.61
CA ILE A 162 -12.16 19.90 5.83
C ILE A 162 -13.03 19.50 7.03
N ASP A 163 -14.23 20.08 7.18
CA ASP A 163 -15.16 19.72 8.25
C ASP A 163 -15.60 18.27 8.16
N ARG A 164 -15.86 17.74 6.95
CA ARG A 164 -16.14 16.30 6.74
C ARG A 164 -14.95 15.42 7.09
N VAL A 165 -13.72 15.85 6.81
CA VAL A 165 -12.50 15.15 7.24
C VAL A 165 -12.41 15.15 8.77
N ILE A 166 -12.63 16.26 9.44
CA ILE A 166 -12.61 16.36 10.92
C ILE A 166 -13.66 15.45 11.53
N GLN A 167 -14.88 15.45 11.01
CA GLN A 167 -15.93 14.51 11.46
C GLN A 167 -15.48 13.04 11.32
N SER A 168 -14.84 12.72 10.20
CA SER A 168 -14.30 11.38 9.95
C SER A 168 -13.20 11.01 10.98
N ILE A 169 -12.31 11.94 11.29
CA ILE A 169 -11.24 11.75 12.28
C ILE A 169 -11.83 11.53 13.68
N HIS A 170 -12.88 12.26 14.08
CA HIS A 170 -13.55 12.05 15.34
C HIS A 170 -14.19 10.65 15.41
N ALA A 171 -14.85 10.20 14.33
CA ALA A 171 -15.40 8.85 14.26
C ALA A 171 -14.31 7.77 14.37
N VAL A 172 -13.17 7.97 13.68
CA VAL A 172 -11.99 7.11 13.76
C VAL A 172 -11.47 6.98 15.19
N GLY A 173 -11.33 8.11 15.90
CA GLY A 173 -10.88 8.11 17.29
C GLY A 173 -11.82 7.34 18.22
N LYS A 174 -13.14 7.49 18.05
CA LYS A 174 -14.14 6.80 18.85
C LYS A 174 -14.15 5.27 18.66
N VAL A 175 -13.85 4.79 17.46
CA VAL A 175 -13.74 3.34 17.20
C VAL A 175 -12.34 2.79 17.50
N GLY A 176 -11.38 3.64 17.84
CA GLY A 176 -10.02 3.24 18.21
C GLY A 176 -9.13 2.83 17.04
N LEU A 177 -9.41 3.28 15.80
CA LEU A 177 -8.52 3.06 14.67
C LEU A 177 -7.33 4.03 14.78
N PRO A 178 -6.06 3.54 14.77
CA PRO A 178 -4.93 4.39 15.17
C PRO A 178 -4.40 5.30 14.07
N VAL A 179 -4.57 4.96 12.79
CA VAL A 179 -3.91 5.65 11.67
C VAL A 179 -4.91 5.92 10.55
N VAL A 180 -4.82 7.12 10.00
CA VAL A 180 -5.49 7.51 8.74
C VAL A 180 -4.44 8.00 7.76
N GLU A 181 -4.34 7.34 6.64
CA GLU A 181 -3.45 7.71 5.55
C GLU A 181 -4.17 8.59 4.53
N TYR A 182 -3.45 9.52 3.89
CA TYR A 182 -4.01 10.42 2.90
C TYR A 182 -2.98 10.86 1.87
N ASN A 183 -3.45 11.34 0.73
CA ASN A 183 -2.64 11.91 -0.35
C ASN A 183 -2.87 13.42 -0.48
N TRP A 184 -1.84 14.12 -0.98
CA TRP A 184 -1.93 15.53 -1.36
C TRP A 184 -1.31 15.75 -2.73
N TYR A 185 -2.01 15.27 -3.76
CA TYR A 185 -1.59 15.39 -5.15
C TYR A 185 -2.48 16.41 -5.87
N ALA A 186 -1.89 17.34 -6.63
CA ALA A 186 -2.61 18.01 -7.69
C ALA A 186 -2.88 17.00 -8.82
N HIS A 187 -1.88 16.21 -9.19
CA HIS A 187 -2.00 15.10 -10.12
C HIS A 187 -0.95 14.03 -9.80
N ARG A 188 -1.33 12.77 -9.86
CA ARG A 188 -0.40 11.65 -9.71
C ARG A 188 0.23 11.29 -11.05
N ALA A 189 1.55 11.28 -11.10
CA ALA A 189 2.36 11.12 -12.30
C ALA A 189 2.36 9.68 -12.89
N THR A 190 1.21 9.06 -13.02
CA THR A 190 1.08 7.63 -13.40
C THR A 190 1.33 7.34 -14.86
N GLU A 191 1.29 8.34 -15.72
CA GLU A 191 1.52 8.21 -17.17
C GLU A 191 2.97 7.85 -17.51
N GLY A 192 3.91 8.07 -16.59
CA GLY A 192 5.30 7.67 -16.74
C GLY A 192 5.58 6.20 -16.42
N TYR A 193 4.61 5.44 -15.90
CA TYR A 193 4.79 4.03 -15.57
C TYR A 193 4.66 3.11 -16.78
N PHE A 194 5.53 2.10 -16.83
CA PHE A 194 5.49 1.04 -17.83
C PHE A 194 5.97 -0.30 -17.22
N GLU A 195 5.74 -1.39 -17.96
CA GLU A 195 6.22 -2.70 -17.56
C GLU A 195 7.63 -2.94 -18.10
N GLU A 196 8.53 -3.36 -17.23
CA GLU A 196 9.85 -3.89 -17.57
C GLU A 196 9.92 -5.38 -17.19
N PHE A 197 10.92 -6.08 -17.75
CA PHE A 197 11.13 -7.50 -17.50
C PHE A 197 12.53 -7.72 -16.96
N ASP A 198 12.64 -8.58 -15.96
CA ASP A 198 13.91 -8.95 -15.34
C ASP A 198 14.58 -10.09 -16.10
N ASP A 199 15.69 -9.81 -16.74
CA ASP A 199 16.48 -10.82 -17.44
C ASP A 199 17.11 -11.85 -16.49
N VAL A 200 17.42 -11.46 -15.24
CA VAL A 200 18.00 -12.34 -14.23
C VAL A 200 16.99 -13.36 -13.73
N ARG A 201 15.73 -12.92 -13.53
CA ARG A 201 14.61 -13.77 -13.10
C ARG A 201 13.74 -14.22 -14.27
N THR A 202 14.33 -14.45 -15.42
CA THR A 202 13.70 -15.09 -16.59
C THR A 202 12.38 -14.42 -16.99
N GLY A 203 12.35 -13.08 -17.04
CA GLY A 203 11.20 -12.31 -17.50
C GLY A 203 10.15 -11.99 -16.43
N ALA A 204 10.48 -12.09 -15.13
CA ALA A 204 9.62 -11.56 -14.08
C ALA A 204 9.41 -10.04 -14.27
N GLY A 205 8.21 -9.53 -13.94
CA GLY A 205 7.86 -8.15 -14.23
C GLY A 205 8.40 -7.16 -13.21
N TRP A 206 8.85 -6.01 -13.70
CA TRP A 206 9.14 -4.82 -12.91
C TRP A 206 8.23 -3.66 -13.31
N THR A 207 8.06 -2.68 -12.44
CA THR A 207 7.44 -1.41 -12.81
C THR A 207 8.53 -0.38 -13.07
N GLY A 208 8.70 0.03 -14.32
CA GLY A 208 9.54 1.15 -14.69
C GLY A 208 8.81 2.49 -14.56
N PHE A 209 9.53 3.54 -14.26
CA PHE A 209 9.09 4.93 -14.40
C PHE A 209 10.06 5.70 -15.29
N ASP A 210 9.50 6.54 -16.16
CA ASP A 210 10.28 7.40 -17.05
C ASP A 210 9.62 8.78 -17.15
N TYR A 211 10.35 9.80 -16.76
CA TYR A 211 9.90 11.19 -16.82
C TYR A 211 9.95 11.81 -18.22
N GLU A 212 10.76 11.23 -19.11
CA GLU A 212 10.90 11.69 -20.48
C GLU A 212 9.85 11.12 -21.44
N LEU A 213 9.28 9.94 -21.13
CA LEU A 213 8.36 9.25 -22.02
C LEU A 213 7.00 9.03 -21.34
N VAL A 214 5.94 9.26 -22.10
CA VAL A 214 4.63 8.77 -21.74
C VAL A 214 4.53 7.32 -22.20
N HIS A 215 4.36 6.43 -21.25
CA HIS A 215 4.13 5.04 -21.52
C HIS A 215 2.64 4.74 -21.33
N THR A 216 1.92 4.74 -22.42
CA THR A 216 0.52 4.35 -22.40
C THR A 216 0.35 2.89 -22.75
N PRO A 217 0.01 2.09 -21.82
CA PRO A 217 -0.79 0.94 -22.14
C PRO A 217 -2.17 1.11 -21.51
N GLY A 218 -3.20 1.00 -22.31
CA GLY A 218 -4.61 1.07 -21.99
C GLY A 218 -5.10 0.24 -20.83
N ARG A 219 -4.55 0.46 -19.63
CA ARG A 219 -5.04 -0.14 -18.39
C ARG A 219 -5.89 0.88 -17.63
N ALA A 220 -6.97 0.42 -17.02
CA ALA A 220 -7.94 1.22 -16.27
C ALA A 220 -7.33 2.04 -15.10
N TYR A 221 -6.09 1.75 -14.74
CA TYR A 221 -5.32 2.38 -13.68
C TYR A 221 -4.67 3.72 -14.09
N MET A 222 -4.36 3.89 -15.36
CA MET A 222 -3.72 5.10 -15.87
C MET A 222 -4.74 6.12 -16.33
N ALA A 223 -4.45 7.40 -16.15
CA ALA A 223 -5.24 8.46 -16.73
C ALA A 223 -5.40 8.22 -18.25
N ARG A 224 -6.61 8.43 -18.76
CA ARG A 224 -6.85 8.34 -20.21
C ARG A 224 -6.14 9.49 -20.88
N LEU A 225 -5.12 9.18 -21.65
CA LEU A 225 -4.45 10.13 -22.53
C LEU A 225 -5.20 10.26 -23.84
N SER A 226 -5.25 11.46 -24.37
CA SER A 226 -5.62 11.68 -25.76
C SER A 226 -4.52 11.14 -26.69
N ASP A 227 -4.84 10.90 -27.97
CA ASP A 227 -3.86 10.43 -28.95
C ASP A 227 -2.65 11.38 -29.07
N ALA A 228 -2.89 12.68 -28.95
CA ALA A 228 -1.83 13.69 -28.95
C ALA A 228 -0.93 13.58 -27.71
N GLU A 229 -1.51 13.43 -26.53
CA GLU A 229 -0.76 13.29 -25.28
C GLU A 229 0.06 11.99 -25.23
N SER A 230 -0.43 10.91 -25.87
CA SER A 230 0.25 9.62 -25.90
C SER A 230 1.62 9.63 -26.59
N THR A 231 1.91 10.68 -27.36
CA THR A 231 3.20 10.89 -28.06
C THR A 231 4.07 11.96 -27.40
N MET A 232 3.61 12.59 -26.32
CA MET A 232 4.35 13.62 -25.61
C MET A 232 5.36 13.02 -24.62
N LYS A 233 6.31 13.84 -24.20
CA LYS A 233 7.08 13.55 -23.00
C LYS A 233 6.20 13.76 -21.77
N PHE A 234 6.39 12.94 -20.74
CA PHE A 234 5.61 13.08 -19.52
C PHE A 234 5.67 14.51 -18.95
N LYS A 235 6.87 15.09 -18.92
CA LYS A 235 7.10 16.45 -18.41
C LYS A 235 6.39 17.56 -19.19
N ASP A 236 6.03 17.31 -20.46
CA ASP A 236 5.39 18.26 -21.37
C ASP A 236 3.85 18.09 -21.42
N LEU A 237 3.31 17.15 -20.64
CA LEU A 237 1.87 16.94 -20.56
C LEU A 237 1.17 18.21 -20.05
N PRO A 238 0.09 18.65 -20.73
CA PRO A 238 -0.64 19.84 -20.32
C PRO A 238 -1.32 19.66 -18.97
N PRO A 239 -1.60 20.75 -18.25
CA PRO A 239 -2.45 20.72 -17.06
C PRO A 239 -3.79 20.06 -17.32
N LEU A 240 -4.39 19.49 -16.28
CA LEU A 240 -5.77 19.00 -16.35
C LEU A 240 -6.72 20.15 -16.61
N ALA A 241 -7.66 19.98 -17.54
CA ALA A 241 -8.50 21.06 -18.06
C ALA A 241 -9.32 21.78 -16.97
N ASN A 242 -9.74 21.06 -15.91
CA ASN A 242 -10.57 21.63 -14.84
C ASN A 242 -9.78 22.05 -13.60
N GLU A 243 -8.50 21.62 -13.50
CA GLU A 243 -7.70 21.81 -12.28
C GLU A 243 -6.57 22.84 -12.47
N GLY A 244 -6.09 22.99 -13.70
CA GLY A 244 -4.99 23.90 -14.00
C GLY A 244 -3.64 23.42 -13.50
N ALA A 245 -2.68 24.35 -13.44
CA ALA A 245 -1.35 24.14 -12.87
C ALA A 245 -1.25 24.85 -11.52
N HIS A 246 -0.55 24.22 -10.58
CA HIS A 246 -0.36 24.73 -9.23
C HIS A 246 1.12 24.88 -8.90
N THR A 247 1.49 26.04 -8.41
CA THR A 247 2.85 26.31 -7.93
C THR A 247 3.11 25.60 -6.59
N LEU A 248 4.38 25.44 -6.25
CA LEU A 248 4.78 24.86 -4.98
C LEU A 248 4.24 25.65 -3.77
N ASP A 249 4.26 26.98 -3.87
CA ASP A 249 3.76 27.88 -2.80
C ASP A 249 2.25 27.74 -2.60
N GLU A 250 1.47 27.62 -3.68
CA GLU A 250 0.03 27.39 -3.61
C GLU A 250 -0.25 26.03 -2.93
N MET A 251 0.46 24.98 -3.34
CA MET A 251 0.29 23.65 -2.74
C MET A 251 0.68 23.64 -1.25
N TRP A 252 1.74 24.36 -0.86
CA TRP A 252 2.10 24.53 0.55
C TRP A 252 1.08 25.37 1.33
N ALA A 253 0.52 26.40 0.73
CA ALA A 253 -0.50 27.21 1.37
C ALA A 253 -1.77 26.40 1.65
N THR A 254 -2.23 25.59 0.68
CA THR A 254 -3.44 24.77 0.83
C THR A 254 -3.28 23.69 1.88
N ILE A 255 -2.15 22.94 1.88
CA ILE A 255 -1.93 21.91 2.90
C ILE A 255 -1.71 22.53 4.28
N THR A 256 -1.05 23.68 4.38
CA THR A 256 -0.86 24.39 5.64
C THR A 256 -2.21 24.76 6.26
N TYR A 257 -3.13 25.29 5.44
CA TYR A 257 -4.48 25.60 5.88
C TYR A 257 -5.22 24.35 6.38
N PHE A 258 -5.14 23.24 5.64
CA PHE A 258 -5.73 21.97 6.01
C PHE A 258 -5.15 21.45 7.34
N LEU A 259 -3.84 21.34 7.46
CA LEU A 259 -3.18 20.76 8.63
C LEU A 259 -3.45 21.55 9.91
N LYS A 260 -3.45 22.88 9.84
CA LYS A 260 -3.74 23.72 11.01
C LYS A 260 -5.15 23.51 11.57
N ARG A 261 -6.09 23.06 10.76
CA ARG A 261 -7.46 22.73 11.19
C ARG A 261 -7.60 21.27 11.62
N VAL A 262 -7.00 20.34 10.88
CA VAL A 262 -7.24 18.91 11.05
C VAL A 262 -6.35 18.29 12.15
N ILE A 263 -5.06 18.68 12.23
CA ILE A 263 -4.12 18.03 13.16
C ILE A 263 -4.49 18.22 14.63
N PRO A 264 -4.92 19.40 15.11
CA PRO A 264 -5.38 19.53 16.51
C PRO A 264 -6.55 18.62 16.86
N GLU A 265 -7.46 18.37 15.91
CA GLU A 265 -8.59 17.48 16.11
C GLU A 265 -8.18 16.01 16.05
N ALA A 266 -7.22 15.65 15.19
CA ALA A 266 -6.64 14.31 15.17
C ALA A 266 -5.90 13.98 16.48
N GLU A 267 -5.15 14.94 17.02
CA GLU A 267 -4.46 14.80 18.30
C GLU A 267 -5.43 14.56 19.45
N LYS A 268 -6.50 15.37 19.56
CA LYS A 268 -7.58 15.18 20.54
C LYS A 268 -8.26 13.82 20.41
N ALA A 269 -8.44 13.33 19.18
CA ALA A 269 -9.04 12.05 18.89
C ALA A 269 -8.10 10.84 19.11
N GLY A 270 -6.79 11.09 19.36
CA GLY A 270 -5.80 10.03 19.46
C GLY A 270 -5.46 9.36 18.13
N VAL A 271 -5.72 10.04 17.00
CA VAL A 271 -5.53 9.53 15.64
C VAL A 271 -4.26 10.12 15.03
N ARG A 272 -3.51 9.32 14.31
CA ARG A 272 -2.33 9.74 13.56
C ARG A 272 -2.64 9.85 12.08
N LEU A 273 -2.30 10.97 11.48
CA LEU A 273 -2.36 11.16 10.03
C LEU A 273 -1.02 10.81 9.39
N ALA A 274 -1.05 10.06 8.30
CA ALA A 274 0.11 9.67 7.53
C ALA A 274 -0.03 10.22 6.11
N LEU A 275 0.70 11.31 5.79
CA LEU A 275 0.72 11.79 4.42
C LEU A 275 1.64 10.91 3.58
N HIS A 276 1.05 10.32 2.53
CA HIS A 276 1.79 9.53 1.55
C HIS A 276 2.69 10.45 0.70
N PRO A 277 3.96 10.07 0.43
CA PRO A 277 4.80 10.82 -0.48
C PRO A 277 4.22 10.85 -1.89
N ASN A 278 4.68 11.80 -2.71
CA ASN A 278 4.38 11.75 -4.14
C ASN A 278 5.06 10.49 -4.73
N ASP A 279 4.28 9.62 -5.31
CA ASP A 279 4.72 8.38 -5.94
C ASP A 279 4.02 8.25 -7.30
N PRO A 280 4.73 8.49 -8.39
CA PRO A 280 6.15 8.87 -8.55
C PRO A 280 6.52 10.23 -7.91
N PRO A 281 7.79 10.39 -7.43
CA PRO A 281 8.25 11.66 -6.85
C PRO A 281 8.64 12.69 -7.91
N ALA A 282 7.98 12.67 -9.07
CA ALA A 282 8.21 13.65 -10.13
C ALA A 282 8.01 15.08 -9.58
N PRO A 283 8.98 16.00 -9.74
CA PRO A 283 8.87 17.34 -9.18
C PRO A 283 7.68 18.13 -9.72
N VAL A 284 7.33 17.88 -10.97
CA VAL A 284 6.18 18.47 -11.67
C VAL A 284 5.37 17.37 -12.33
N SER A 285 4.06 17.44 -12.18
CA SER A 285 3.11 16.54 -12.82
C SER A 285 1.98 17.34 -13.44
N ARG A 286 1.81 17.29 -14.75
CA ARG A 286 0.83 18.09 -15.52
C ARG A 286 0.84 19.57 -15.12
N GLY A 287 2.03 20.18 -15.13
CA GLY A 287 2.24 21.59 -14.77
C GLY A 287 2.16 21.90 -13.28
N SER A 288 1.71 20.99 -12.44
CA SER A 288 1.62 21.20 -10.99
C SER A 288 2.86 20.68 -10.26
N GLN A 289 3.39 21.50 -9.35
CA GLN A 289 4.51 21.11 -8.49
C GLN A 289 4.03 20.25 -7.32
N GLN A 290 4.89 19.36 -6.83
CA GLN A 290 4.53 18.35 -5.84
C GLN A 290 5.30 18.57 -4.53
N ILE A 291 4.58 18.84 -3.43
CA ILE A 291 5.16 19.17 -2.11
C ILE A 291 5.86 17.99 -1.45
N MET A 292 5.43 16.77 -1.73
CA MET A 292 5.95 15.54 -1.12
C MET A 292 6.95 14.80 -2.02
N SER A 293 7.46 15.47 -3.06
CA SER A 293 8.49 14.96 -3.98
C SER A 293 9.93 15.23 -3.49
N SER A 294 10.12 15.62 -2.23
CA SER A 294 11.45 15.82 -1.67
C SER A 294 11.49 15.54 -0.18
N VAL A 295 12.64 15.10 0.33
CA VAL A 295 12.85 14.88 1.77
C VAL A 295 12.74 16.20 2.56
N GLU A 296 13.15 17.30 1.97
CA GLU A 296 13.00 18.64 2.55
C GLU A 296 11.51 19.02 2.67
N GLY A 297 10.69 18.68 1.68
CA GLY A 297 9.24 18.82 1.76
C GLY A 297 8.65 17.98 2.90
N TRP A 298 9.11 16.75 3.08
CA TRP A 298 8.68 15.91 4.21
C TRP A 298 9.06 16.52 5.56
N LYS A 299 10.28 17.08 5.67
CA LYS A 299 10.72 17.80 6.87
C LYS A 299 9.87 19.03 7.12
N HIS A 300 9.58 19.81 6.08
CA HIS A 300 8.73 20.99 6.19
C HIS A 300 7.30 20.63 6.66
N LEU A 301 6.71 19.55 6.10
CA LEU A 301 5.38 19.07 6.48
C LEU A 301 5.23 18.90 8.01
N ILE A 302 6.17 18.18 8.63
CA ILE A 302 6.08 17.86 10.07
C ILE A 302 6.30 19.07 10.99
N GLU A 303 6.81 20.17 10.45
CA GLU A 303 7.02 21.44 11.17
C GLU A 303 5.82 22.38 11.09
N ILE A 304 4.90 22.20 10.11
CA ILE A 304 3.69 23.03 9.96
C ILE A 304 2.84 22.97 11.25
N VAL A 305 2.63 21.77 11.77
CA VAL A 305 2.03 21.55 13.08
C VAL A 305 2.88 20.46 13.79
N ARG A 306 3.57 20.87 14.85
CA ARG A 306 4.48 20.01 15.60
C ARG A 306 3.71 19.07 16.52
N SER A 307 3.16 18.00 15.95
CA SER A 307 2.41 16.98 16.67
C SER A 307 2.75 15.58 16.13
N PRO A 308 2.82 14.54 16.97
CA PRO A 308 2.90 13.15 16.50
C PRO A 308 1.73 12.75 15.61
N ALA A 309 0.58 13.44 15.72
CA ALA A 309 -0.55 13.25 14.82
C ALA A 309 -0.26 13.70 13.38
N ASN A 310 0.70 14.61 13.17
CA ASN A 310 1.17 15.05 11.86
C ASN A 310 2.44 14.30 11.47
N GLY A 311 2.31 13.26 10.68
CA GLY A 311 3.44 12.44 10.24
C GLY A 311 3.32 11.99 8.79
N ILE A 312 4.24 11.17 8.39
CA ILE A 312 4.36 10.68 7.01
C ILE A 312 4.07 9.17 6.92
N THR A 313 3.65 8.73 5.75
CA THR A 313 3.94 7.39 5.27
C THR A 313 5.38 7.40 4.79
N PHE A 314 6.27 6.73 5.52
CA PHE A 314 7.66 6.56 5.10
C PHE A 314 7.73 5.46 4.05
N ASP A 315 8.10 5.82 2.82
CA ASP A 315 8.30 4.88 1.71
C ASP A 315 9.79 4.76 1.38
N CYS A 316 10.34 3.54 1.56
CA CYS A 316 11.74 3.25 1.28
C CYS A 316 12.09 3.42 -0.19
N GLY A 317 11.18 3.01 -1.08
CA GLY A 317 11.33 3.10 -2.53
C GLY A 317 11.37 4.55 -2.98
N VAL A 318 10.32 5.34 -2.65
CA VAL A 318 10.26 6.76 -2.99
C VAL A 318 11.47 7.52 -2.47
N THR A 319 11.93 7.21 -1.26
CA THR A 319 13.14 7.83 -0.71
C THR A 319 14.34 7.60 -1.64
N ARG A 320 14.52 6.39 -2.14
CA ARG A 320 15.62 6.06 -3.04
C ARG A 320 15.41 6.61 -4.44
N GLU A 321 14.18 6.62 -4.95
CA GLU A 321 13.81 7.25 -6.23
C GLU A 321 14.20 8.73 -6.28
N MET A 322 14.12 9.42 -5.14
CA MET A 322 14.62 10.79 -4.98
C MET A 322 16.15 10.89 -4.83
N GLY A 323 16.88 9.75 -4.81
CA GLY A 323 18.33 9.71 -4.66
C GLY A 323 18.85 9.75 -3.22
N HIS A 324 17.96 9.68 -2.23
CA HIS A 324 18.36 9.69 -0.82
C HIS A 324 18.61 8.29 -0.27
N ASN A 325 19.28 8.22 0.90
CA ASN A 325 19.50 6.99 1.65
C ASN A 325 18.30 6.73 2.58
N PRO A 326 17.51 5.66 2.35
CA PRO A 326 16.33 5.39 3.18
C PRO A 326 16.65 5.12 4.66
N VAL A 327 17.87 4.65 4.98
CA VAL A 327 18.28 4.42 6.37
C VAL A 327 18.38 5.74 7.13
N GLU A 328 19.01 6.75 6.54
CA GLU A 328 19.17 8.07 7.13
C GLU A 328 17.82 8.80 7.27
N VAL A 329 16.98 8.69 6.26
CA VAL A 329 15.64 9.31 6.27
C VAL A 329 14.74 8.61 7.30
N ALA A 330 14.78 7.26 7.39
CA ALA A 330 14.08 6.51 8.44
C ALA A 330 14.52 6.97 9.83
N ALA A 331 15.84 7.04 10.07
CA ALA A 331 16.40 7.48 11.35
C ALA A 331 15.93 8.90 11.72
N TYR A 332 15.91 9.82 10.74
CA TYR A 332 15.46 11.21 10.96
C TYR A 332 14.00 11.29 11.42
N PHE A 333 13.09 10.64 10.71
CA PHE A 333 11.65 10.72 11.01
C PHE A 333 11.24 9.82 12.18
N ALA A 334 11.83 8.62 12.30
CA ALA A 334 11.53 7.69 13.40
C ALA A 334 11.99 8.24 14.75
N SER A 335 13.18 8.87 14.83
CA SER A 335 13.68 9.49 16.07
C SER A 335 12.79 10.64 16.56
N ARG A 336 11.96 11.20 15.71
CA ARG A 336 11.01 12.27 16.00
C ARG A 336 9.59 11.79 16.21
N ASP A 337 9.35 10.48 16.11
CA ASP A 337 8.03 9.85 16.12
C ASP A 337 7.08 10.43 15.05
N ARG A 338 7.62 10.61 13.83
CA ARG A 338 6.89 11.18 12.68
C ARG A 338 6.62 10.17 11.57
N ILE A 339 6.99 8.91 11.73
CA ILE A 339 6.57 7.83 10.83
C ILE A 339 5.25 7.26 11.35
N ASN A 340 4.15 7.50 10.64
CA ASN A 340 2.84 7.02 11.03
C ASN A 340 2.41 5.77 10.26
N HIS A 341 2.99 5.54 9.08
CA HIS A 341 2.88 4.32 8.29
C HIS A 341 4.20 4.05 7.55
N VAL A 342 4.42 2.81 7.12
CA VAL A 342 5.63 2.43 6.37
C VAL A 342 5.23 1.64 5.12
N HIS A 343 5.72 2.08 3.96
CA HIS A 343 5.78 1.31 2.72
C HIS A 343 7.19 0.74 2.56
N PHE A 344 7.27 -0.58 2.49
CA PHE A 344 8.54 -1.32 2.57
C PHE A 344 8.80 -2.04 1.26
N ARG A 345 9.36 -1.32 0.28
CA ARG A 345 9.66 -1.79 -1.07
C ARG A 345 11.05 -1.35 -1.54
N ASN A 346 11.53 -1.93 -2.62
CA ASN A 346 12.87 -1.70 -3.12
C ASN A 346 12.87 -1.29 -4.59
N VAL A 347 13.89 -0.54 -4.98
CA VAL A 347 14.01 0.06 -6.32
C VAL A 347 15.46 0.03 -6.81
N ARG A 348 15.63 0.16 -8.13
CA ARG A 348 16.90 0.48 -8.80
C ARG A 348 16.76 1.82 -9.51
N VAL A 349 17.66 2.74 -9.27
CA VAL A 349 17.58 4.12 -9.77
C VAL A 349 18.66 4.36 -10.80
N LYS A 350 18.26 4.66 -12.04
CA LYS A 350 19.16 5.09 -13.10
C LYS A 350 19.43 6.60 -13.05
N LYS A 351 18.38 7.38 -12.75
CA LYS A 351 18.46 8.83 -12.60
C LYS A 351 17.42 9.24 -11.54
N PRO A 352 17.84 9.83 -10.44
CA PRO A 352 16.91 10.27 -9.40
C PRO A 352 15.78 11.12 -9.98
N TYR A 353 14.56 10.90 -9.47
CA TYR A 353 13.30 11.51 -9.88
C TYR A 353 12.81 11.14 -11.29
N GLU A 354 13.69 10.79 -12.21
CA GLU A 354 13.36 10.74 -13.64
C GLU A 354 13.29 9.33 -14.21
N ARG A 355 14.18 8.43 -13.76
CA ARG A 355 14.23 7.09 -14.32
C ARG A 355 14.64 6.06 -13.29
N TYR A 356 13.73 5.15 -12.97
CA TYR A 356 13.95 4.08 -12.01
C TYR A 356 13.04 2.89 -12.30
N SER A 357 13.31 1.78 -11.64
CA SER A 357 12.49 0.58 -11.69
C SER A 357 12.21 0.08 -10.29
N GLU A 358 10.95 -0.18 -9.98
CA GLU A 358 10.55 -0.93 -8.80
C GLU A 358 10.83 -2.40 -9.07
N VAL A 359 11.66 -2.99 -8.23
CA VAL A 359 12.17 -4.35 -8.40
C VAL A 359 11.72 -5.27 -7.27
N PHE A 360 12.14 -6.52 -7.28
CA PHE A 360 11.90 -7.40 -6.12
C PHE A 360 12.55 -6.82 -4.86
N ILE A 361 11.91 -7.04 -3.73
CA ILE A 361 12.29 -6.43 -2.46
C ILE A 361 13.73 -6.76 -2.03
N ASP A 362 14.29 -7.85 -2.50
CA ASP A 362 15.65 -8.35 -2.24
C ASP A 362 16.67 -7.92 -3.29
N GLU A 363 16.28 -7.27 -4.38
CA GLU A 363 17.15 -6.97 -5.52
C GLU A 363 17.51 -5.49 -5.68
N GLY A 364 16.85 -4.60 -4.96
CA GLY A 364 17.04 -3.16 -5.11
C GLY A 364 18.31 -2.64 -4.43
N GLU A 365 18.43 -1.33 -4.45
CA GLU A 365 19.60 -0.60 -3.91
C GLU A 365 19.46 -0.27 -2.43
N ASN A 366 18.27 -0.47 -1.84
CA ASN A 366 18.01 -0.16 -0.44
C ASN A 366 18.53 -1.27 0.47
N ASN A 367 19.24 -0.88 1.52
CA ASN A 367 19.57 -1.80 2.61
C ASN A 367 18.34 -1.98 3.51
N MET A 368 17.44 -2.91 3.10
CA MET A 368 16.17 -3.16 3.76
C MET A 368 16.33 -3.59 5.22
N PHE A 369 17.40 -4.34 5.54
CA PHE A 369 17.70 -4.73 6.93
C PHE A 369 18.07 -3.53 7.79
N ALA A 370 18.92 -2.63 7.29
CA ALA A 370 19.30 -1.43 8.02
C ALA A 370 18.11 -0.48 8.26
N VAL A 371 17.22 -0.34 7.28
CA VAL A 371 15.95 0.40 7.45
C VAL A 371 15.11 -0.22 8.57
N MET A 372 14.94 -1.55 8.56
CA MET A 372 14.16 -2.25 9.59
C MET A 372 14.80 -2.06 10.98
N LYS A 373 16.15 -2.07 11.08
CA LYS A 373 16.84 -1.81 12.34
C LYS A 373 16.56 -0.39 12.87
N GLU A 374 16.55 0.63 12.03
CA GLU A 374 16.21 1.98 12.47
C GLU A 374 14.77 2.08 12.98
N LEU A 375 13.81 1.41 12.33
CA LEU A 375 12.42 1.35 12.80
C LEU A 375 12.33 0.69 14.19
N VAL A 376 12.98 -0.46 14.39
CA VAL A 376 13.01 -1.18 15.67
C VAL A 376 13.72 -0.36 16.76
N LYS A 377 14.88 0.19 16.48
CA LYS A 377 15.67 1.03 17.37
C LYS A 377 14.87 2.23 17.90
N HIS A 378 14.09 2.85 17.05
CA HIS A 378 13.22 3.98 17.40
C HIS A 378 11.83 3.58 17.88
N LYS A 379 11.61 2.30 18.20
CA LYS A 379 10.37 1.77 18.78
C LYS A 379 9.14 2.05 17.91
N TYR A 380 9.30 1.94 16.59
CA TYR A 380 8.16 1.99 15.69
C TYR A 380 7.27 0.75 15.91
N THR A 381 5.98 0.96 16.19
CA THR A 381 5.05 -0.12 16.57
C THR A 381 3.85 -0.24 15.64
N ARG A 382 3.78 0.57 14.60
CA ARG A 382 2.66 0.64 13.65
C ARG A 382 2.87 -0.29 12.45
N LEU A 383 2.05 -0.14 11.42
CA LEU A 383 2.02 -1.04 10.28
C LEU A 383 3.18 -0.83 9.32
N ILE A 384 3.76 -1.93 8.87
CA ILE A 384 4.69 -2.01 7.73
C ILE A 384 3.99 -2.75 6.61
N TYR A 385 3.88 -2.11 5.46
CA TYR A 385 3.26 -2.65 4.27
C TYR A 385 4.31 -2.97 3.21
N PRO A 386 4.59 -4.26 2.94
CA PRO A 386 5.42 -4.68 1.83
C PRO A 386 4.60 -4.59 0.54
N GLU A 387 4.54 -3.38 -0.01
CA GLU A 387 3.73 -3.10 -1.19
C GLU A 387 4.46 -3.32 -2.53
N HIS A 388 3.76 -3.09 -3.62
CA HIS A 388 4.25 -3.18 -5.00
C HIS A 388 4.97 -4.51 -5.30
N PRO A 389 4.31 -5.67 -5.10
CA PRO A 389 4.89 -6.97 -5.47
C PRO A 389 5.14 -7.03 -6.98
N ARG A 390 6.18 -7.75 -7.39
CA ARG A 390 6.57 -7.87 -8.80
C ARG A 390 5.91 -9.08 -9.45
N ALA A 391 5.56 -8.94 -10.73
CA ALA A 391 4.80 -9.98 -11.44
C ALA A 391 5.62 -11.25 -11.67
N LEU A 392 5.08 -12.37 -11.18
CA LEU A 392 5.55 -13.71 -11.50
C LEU A 392 4.60 -14.37 -12.50
N ASP A 393 5.10 -15.31 -13.32
CA ASP A 393 4.27 -16.07 -14.28
C ASP A 393 3.09 -16.75 -13.59
N TYR A 394 3.30 -17.31 -12.39
CA TYR A 394 2.24 -17.90 -11.60
C TYR A 394 1.05 -16.97 -11.35
N ASP A 395 1.31 -15.68 -11.06
CA ASP A 395 0.26 -14.69 -10.84
C ASP A 395 -0.35 -14.24 -12.17
N ARG A 396 0.46 -14.11 -13.25
CA ARG A 396 0.02 -13.73 -14.60
C ARG A 396 -0.94 -14.77 -15.20
N GLU A 397 -0.56 -16.05 -15.18
CA GLU A 397 -1.37 -17.17 -15.69
C GLU A 397 -2.74 -17.27 -15.04
N ARG A 398 -2.87 -16.79 -13.81
CA ARG A 398 -4.12 -16.77 -13.04
C ARG A 398 -4.88 -15.46 -13.10
N GLY A 399 -4.44 -14.52 -13.94
CA GLY A 399 -5.04 -13.18 -14.03
C GLY A 399 -4.97 -12.40 -12.71
N ARG A 400 -4.01 -12.73 -11.85
CA ARG A 400 -3.86 -12.17 -10.50
C ARG A 400 -2.69 -11.20 -10.40
N ILE A 401 -2.56 -10.36 -11.40
CA ILE A 401 -1.57 -9.29 -11.43
C ILE A 401 -2.12 -8.03 -10.77
N GLY A 402 -1.23 -7.26 -10.14
CA GLY A 402 -1.57 -5.96 -9.55
C GLY A 402 -2.03 -4.93 -10.58
N GLY A 403 -2.57 -3.82 -10.11
CA GLY A 403 -3.04 -2.71 -10.96
C GLY A 403 -1.91 -1.94 -11.65
N TYR A 404 -0.67 -2.07 -11.19
CA TYR A 404 0.50 -1.42 -11.78
C TYR A 404 1.06 -2.24 -12.95
N PRO A 405 1.68 -1.61 -13.97
CA PRO A 405 2.47 -2.33 -14.94
C PRO A 405 3.54 -3.18 -14.24
N GLY A 406 3.69 -4.44 -14.61
CA GLY A 406 4.63 -5.35 -13.93
C GLY A 406 4.31 -5.70 -12.47
N GLY A 407 3.15 -5.29 -11.97
CA GLY A 407 2.71 -5.60 -10.61
C GLY A 407 2.31 -7.07 -10.43
N GLY A 408 2.72 -7.67 -9.30
CA GLY A 408 2.45 -9.06 -8.94
C GLY A 408 1.16 -9.28 -8.18
N GLY A 409 0.89 -10.52 -7.85
CA GLY A 409 -0.28 -10.98 -7.10
C GLY A 409 0.08 -11.75 -5.84
N TYR A 410 -0.70 -12.79 -5.53
CA TYR A 410 -0.59 -13.52 -4.28
C TYR A 410 0.76 -14.21 -4.05
N ALA A 411 1.34 -14.84 -5.10
CA ALA A 411 2.63 -15.51 -4.96
C ALA A 411 3.75 -14.50 -4.66
N SER A 412 3.68 -13.35 -5.30
CA SER A 412 4.64 -12.26 -5.08
C SER A 412 4.49 -11.62 -3.71
N PHE A 413 3.27 -11.46 -3.21
CA PHE A 413 3.05 -11.04 -1.82
C PHE A 413 3.58 -12.05 -0.80
N ALA A 414 3.45 -13.35 -1.09
CA ALA A 414 4.01 -14.40 -0.22
C ALA A 414 5.53 -14.23 -0.08
N PHE A 415 6.21 -13.95 -1.19
CA PHE A 415 7.65 -13.67 -1.20
C PHE A 415 8.01 -12.42 -0.39
N GLN A 416 7.33 -11.28 -0.67
CA GLN A 416 7.60 -10.02 0.02
C GLN A 416 7.31 -10.08 1.52
N VAL A 417 6.21 -10.70 1.93
CA VAL A 417 5.87 -10.91 3.35
C VAL A 417 6.93 -11.77 4.02
N GLY A 418 7.36 -12.86 3.37
CA GLY A 418 8.42 -13.73 3.90
C GLY A 418 9.73 -12.97 4.12
N TYR A 419 10.17 -12.20 3.14
CA TYR A 419 11.37 -11.39 3.23
C TYR A 419 11.26 -10.31 4.32
N THR A 420 10.16 -9.54 4.34
CA THR A 420 9.93 -8.49 5.34
C THR A 420 9.93 -9.06 6.76
N ARG A 421 9.32 -10.22 6.94
CA ARG A 421 9.30 -10.95 8.22
C ARG A 421 10.70 -11.37 8.66
N ALA A 422 11.50 -11.89 7.74
CA ALA A 422 12.89 -12.26 8.03
C ALA A 422 13.72 -11.04 8.46
N MET A 423 13.54 -9.88 7.80
CA MET A 423 14.21 -8.64 8.18
C MET A 423 13.78 -8.15 9.57
N LEU A 424 12.47 -8.25 9.88
CA LEU A 424 11.95 -7.88 11.21
C LEU A 424 12.50 -8.80 12.31
N GLN A 425 12.48 -10.13 12.09
CA GLN A 425 13.01 -11.09 13.05
C GLN A 425 14.51 -10.87 13.31
N ALA A 426 15.29 -10.64 12.26
CA ALA A 426 16.71 -10.36 12.37
C ALA A 426 16.97 -9.03 13.10
N ALA A 427 16.19 -7.99 12.83
CA ALA A 427 16.34 -6.69 13.50
C ALA A 427 15.97 -6.75 14.99
N LEU A 428 14.99 -7.57 15.37
CA LEU A 428 14.59 -7.76 16.77
C LEU A 428 15.61 -8.62 17.57
N ALA A 429 16.42 -9.41 16.88
CA ALA A 429 17.46 -10.27 17.48
C ALA A 429 18.85 -9.61 17.53
N SER A 430 19.04 -8.40 16.93
CA SER A 430 20.35 -7.75 16.74
C SER A 430 20.67 -6.65 17.82
#